data_57474f2717e96c5fb42b10580a1bdbdf
#
_entry.id   57474f2717e96c5fb42b10580a1bdbdf
#
_cell.length_a   1.000
_cell.length_b   1.000
_cell.length_c   1.000
_cell.angle_alpha   90.00
_cell.angle_beta   90.00
_cell.angle_gamma   90.00
#
_symmetry.space_group_name_H-M   'P 1'
#
loop_
_entity.id
_entity.type
_entity.pdbx_description
1 polymer ?
#
loop_
_entity_poly.entity_id
_entity_poly.type
_entity_poly.pdbx_seq_one_letter_code
_entity_poly.pdbx_strand_id
1 'polypeptide(L)'
;GINHMSFFQKFENKNTGELHVVDYKSTSQKSPGKEITLDDWWKASYRRQMDFYVWVLRRMGHEVSDTGYFLYCDGDRFTDQEFLRSDEAQMRFKMTLLPYKVETGWIEPTLYKIQDILRYDNVPNHSSSCEYGEFLFNCSKAEMLEF
;
A
#
# COMPACT_ATOMS: atom_id res chain seq x y z
N GLY A 1 22.32 -15.82 8.49
CA GLY A 1 20.94 -15.48 8.67
C GLY A 1 20.53 -14.46 7.63
N ILE A 2 19.65 -14.81 6.69
CA ILE A 2 19.10 -13.89 5.70
C ILE A 2 18.09 -13.02 6.46
N ASN A 3 18.43 -11.74 6.66
CA ASN A 3 17.47 -10.74 7.13
C ASN A 3 16.40 -10.57 6.05
N HIS A 4 15.29 -11.27 6.19
CA HIS A 4 14.08 -10.94 5.47
C HIS A 4 13.67 -9.53 5.90
N MET A 5 13.85 -8.54 5.03
CA MET A 5 13.20 -7.25 5.17
C MET A 5 11.70 -7.50 5.07
N SER A 6 11.07 -7.65 6.22
CA SER A 6 9.61 -7.68 6.31
C SER A 6 9.11 -6.27 6.10
N PHE A 7 8.32 -6.04 5.05
CA PHE A 7 7.70 -4.74 4.78
C PHE A 7 6.66 -4.33 5.84
N PHE A 8 6.35 -5.21 6.77
CA PHE A 8 5.45 -4.95 7.90
C PHE A 8 5.99 -5.64 9.15
N GLN A 9 5.57 -5.12 10.30
CA GLN A 9 5.90 -5.68 11.62
C GLN A 9 4.67 -6.39 12.20
N LYS A 10 4.92 -7.48 12.95
CA LYS A 10 3.92 -8.19 13.73
C LYS A 10 4.17 -7.92 15.20
N PHE A 11 3.16 -7.45 15.89
CA PHE A 11 3.18 -7.24 17.33
C PHE A 11 2.21 -8.23 17.98
N GLU A 12 2.71 -9.00 18.91
CA GLU A 12 1.89 -9.94 19.68
C GLU A 12 1.37 -9.27 20.94
N ASN A 13 0.07 -9.34 21.15
CA ASN A 13 -0.55 -8.99 22.41
C ASN A 13 -0.17 -10.06 23.44
N LYS A 14 0.65 -9.70 24.43
CA LYS A 14 1.18 -10.63 25.42
C LYS A 14 0.10 -11.30 26.31
N ASN A 15 -1.07 -10.70 26.37
CA ASN A 15 -2.16 -11.23 27.19
C ASN A 15 -3.05 -12.22 26.42
N THR A 16 -3.21 -12.02 25.12
CA THR A 16 -4.14 -12.81 24.29
C THR A 16 -3.42 -13.70 23.28
N GLY A 17 -2.15 -13.42 22.93
CA GLY A 17 -1.42 -14.08 21.86
C GLY A 17 -1.82 -13.60 20.45
N GLU A 18 -2.79 -12.69 20.35
CA GLU A 18 -3.27 -12.16 19.08
C GLU A 18 -2.21 -11.28 18.41
N LEU A 19 -2.01 -11.47 17.10
CA LEU A 19 -1.08 -10.67 16.31
C LEU A 19 -1.75 -9.41 15.77
N HIS A 20 -1.07 -8.29 15.86
CA HIS A 20 -1.42 -7.04 15.23
C HIS A 20 -0.41 -6.72 14.12
N VAL A 21 -0.91 -6.44 12.92
CA VAL A 21 -0.08 -6.04 11.79
C VAL A 21 0.10 -4.52 11.80
N VAL A 22 1.35 -4.07 11.71
CA VAL A 22 1.70 -2.64 11.61
C VAL A 22 2.53 -2.43 10.35
N ASP A 23 2.06 -1.56 9.46
CA ASP A 23 2.74 -1.18 8.23
C ASP A 23 3.30 0.24 8.35
N TYR A 24 4.60 0.39 8.14
CA TYR A 24 5.30 1.67 8.25
C TYR A 24 5.24 2.42 6.91
N LYS A 25 4.79 3.68 6.97
CA LYS A 25 4.72 4.56 5.81
C LYS A 25 5.50 5.84 6.07
N SER A 26 6.39 6.21 5.16
CA SER A 26 7.04 7.52 5.17
C SER A 26 6.36 8.46 4.19
N THR A 27 6.23 9.71 4.58
CA THR A 27 5.67 10.78 3.75
C THR A 27 6.31 12.11 4.08
N SER A 28 6.10 13.09 3.20
CA SER A 28 6.38 14.49 3.47
C SER A 28 5.29 15.32 2.80
N GLN A 29 4.36 15.80 3.62
CA GLN A 29 3.21 16.57 3.12
C GLN A 29 3.62 18.00 2.80
N LYS A 30 3.14 18.53 1.64
CA LYS A 30 3.37 19.92 1.25
C LYS A 30 2.64 20.92 2.13
N SER A 31 1.58 20.49 2.81
CA SER A 31 0.76 21.34 3.69
C SER A 31 1.01 20.91 5.13
N PRO A 32 1.86 21.62 5.88
CA PRO A 32 2.10 21.32 7.28
C PRO A 32 0.78 21.37 8.08
N GLY A 33 0.56 20.37 8.91
CA GLY A 33 -0.62 20.28 9.77
C GLY A 33 -1.86 19.63 9.15
N LYS A 34 -1.86 19.29 7.87
CA LYS A 34 -2.93 18.47 7.30
C LYS A 34 -2.94 17.09 7.98
N GLU A 35 -4.13 16.66 8.40
CA GLU A 35 -4.29 15.35 8.99
C GLU A 35 -4.06 14.25 7.94
N ILE A 36 -3.32 13.21 8.33
CA ILE A 36 -3.13 12.03 7.49
C ILE A 36 -4.32 11.10 7.72
N THR A 37 -5.05 10.79 6.65
CA THR A 37 -6.16 9.83 6.66
C THR A 37 -5.89 8.69 5.69
N LEU A 38 -6.74 7.66 5.69
CA LEU A 38 -6.70 6.55 4.73
C LEU A 38 -7.71 6.71 3.59
N ASP A 39 -8.48 7.81 3.55
CA ASP A 39 -9.63 7.97 2.66
C ASP A 39 -9.26 8.33 1.22
N ASP A 40 -8.06 8.84 1.01
CA ASP A 40 -7.56 9.16 -0.32
C ASP A 40 -7.65 7.93 -1.25
N TRP A 41 -8.16 8.11 -2.47
CA TRP A 41 -8.37 7.03 -3.44
C TRP A 41 -7.10 6.22 -3.74
N TRP A 42 -5.95 6.86 -3.82
CA TRP A 42 -4.66 6.23 -4.07
C TRP A 42 -4.16 5.37 -2.90
N LYS A 43 -4.66 5.63 -1.68
CA LYS A 43 -4.36 4.81 -0.49
C LYS A 43 -5.17 3.50 -0.45
N ALA A 44 -6.09 3.29 -1.40
CA ALA A 44 -6.78 2.01 -1.53
C ALA A 44 -5.82 0.83 -1.72
N SER A 45 -4.66 1.06 -2.37
CA SER A 45 -3.60 0.06 -2.50
C SER A 45 -3.02 -0.35 -1.14
N TYR A 46 -2.86 0.59 -0.22
CA TYR A 46 -2.35 0.32 1.13
C TYR A 46 -3.36 -0.49 1.95
N ARG A 47 -4.65 -0.15 1.86
CA ARG A 47 -5.71 -0.92 2.54
C ARG A 47 -5.73 -2.36 2.03
N ARG A 48 -5.70 -2.57 0.70
CA ARG A 48 -5.61 -3.92 0.11
C ARG A 48 -4.36 -4.68 0.55
N GLN A 49 -3.24 -4.00 0.68
CA GLN A 49 -1.99 -4.58 1.16
C GLN A 49 -2.15 -5.09 2.60
N MET A 50 -2.74 -4.30 3.48
CA MET A 50 -3.01 -4.69 4.87
C MET A 50 -3.95 -5.89 4.95
N ASP A 51 -5.05 -5.86 4.18
CA ASP A 51 -6.01 -6.97 4.10
C ASP A 51 -5.30 -8.27 3.70
N PHE A 52 -4.43 -8.19 2.68
CA PHE A 52 -3.70 -9.35 2.17
C PHE A 52 -2.70 -9.90 3.19
N TYR A 53 -1.99 -9.03 3.93
CA TYR A 53 -1.07 -9.48 4.99
C TYR A 53 -1.81 -10.24 6.08
N VAL A 54 -2.92 -9.71 6.56
CA VAL A 54 -3.74 -10.36 7.58
C VAL A 54 -4.31 -11.68 7.06
N TRP A 55 -4.82 -11.70 5.83
CA TRP A 55 -5.35 -12.93 5.21
C TRP A 55 -4.28 -14.02 5.13
N VAL A 56 -3.07 -13.71 4.67
CA VAL A 56 -1.95 -14.67 4.60
C VAL A 56 -1.60 -15.21 5.98
N LEU A 57 -1.46 -14.34 6.99
CA LEU A 57 -1.12 -14.77 8.34
C LEU A 57 -2.19 -15.69 8.95
N ARG A 58 -3.47 -15.37 8.71
CA ARG A 58 -4.58 -16.25 9.15
C ARG A 58 -4.56 -17.61 8.44
N ARG A 59 -4.23 -17.64 7.14
CA ARG A 59 -4.04 -18.88 6.38
C ARG A 59 -2.84 -19.70 6.87
N MET A 60 -1.85 -19.08 7.47
CA MET A 60 -0.73 -19.73 8.13
C MET A 60 -1.07 -20.25 9.55
N GLY A 61 -2.30 -20.04 10.01
CA GLY A 61 -2.78 -20.54 11.31
C GLY A 61 -2.54 -19.58 12.48
N HIS A 62 -2.21 -18.30 12.22
CA HIS A 62 -2.07 -17.31 13.27
C HIS A 62 -3.43 -16.68 13.63
N GLU A 63 -3.62 -16.40 14.91
CA GLU A 63 -4.70 -15.52 15.37
C GLU A 63 -4.28 -14.07 15.14
N VAL A 64 -4.99 -13.38 14.26
CA VAL A 64 -4.63 -12.02 13.83
C VAL A 64 -5.84 -11.09 14.01
N SER A 65 -5.58 -9.95 14.63
CA SER A 65 -6.58 -8.91 14.88
C SER A 65 -7.30 -8.46 13.63
N ASP A 66 -8.58 -8.11 13.79
CA ASP A 66 -9.36 -7.43 12.76
C ASP A 66 -8.94 -5.96 12.56
N THR A 67 -8.03 -5.46 13.40
CA THR A 67 -7.48 -4.12 13.29
C THR A 67 -6.00 -4.18 12.97
N GLY A 68 -5.64 -3.72 11.77
CA GLY A 68 -4.27 -3.41 11.39
C GLY A 68 -3.96 -1.93 11.64
N TYR A 69 -2.70 -1.56 11.58
CA TYR A 69 -2.25 -0.19 11.83
C TYR A 69 -1.30 0.29 10.75
N PHE A 70 -1.45 1.54 10.35
CA PHE A 70 -0.46 2.25 9.56
C PHE A 70 0.27 3.25 10.46
N LEU A 71 1.58 3.09 10.59
CA LEU A 71 2.41 4.04 11.31
C LEU A 71 3.09 4.98 10.30
N TYR A 72 2.55 6.18 10.19
CA TYR A 72 3.10 7.21 9.33
C TYR A 72 4.21 7.98 10.03
N CYS A 73 5.33 8.14 9.33
CA CYS A 73 6.42 9.02 9.68
C CYS A 73 6.45 10.18 8.67
N ASP A 74 5.92 11.34 9.06
CA ASP A 74 5.80 12.52 8.21
C ASP A 74 6.97 13.47 8.47
N GLY A 75 7.86 13.59 7.49
CA GLY A 75 9.04 14.46 7.56
C GLY A 75 8.69 15.88 7.13
N ASP A 76 8.96 16.85 8.01
CA ASP A 76 8.73 18.27 7.77
C ASP A 76 9.88 18.89 6.94
N ARG A 77 9.81 18.70 5.62
CA ARG A 77 10.80 19.26 4.68
C ARG A 77 10.36 20.57 4.03
N PHE A 78 9.11 20.99 4.23
CA PHE A 78 8.57 22.22 3.69
C PHE A 78 8.41 23.31 4.76
N THR A 79 9.24 23.23 5.80
CA THR A 79 9.31 24.22 6.86
C THR A 79 9.98 25.50 6.36
N ASP A 80 9.60 26.65 6.92
CA ASP A 80 10.28 27.92 6.71
C ASP A 80 11.64 27.99 7.43
N GLN A 81 11.92 27.03 8.31
CA GLN A 81 13.20 26.91 8.98
C GLN A 81 14.19 26.15 8.09
N GLU A 82 15.39 26.69 8.00
CA GLU A 82 16.49 26.03 7.32
C GLU A 82 16.85 24.73 8.04
N PHE A 83 16.52 23.57 7.42
CA PHE A 83 16.83 22.26 7.98
C PHE A 83 18.19 21.71 7.48
N LEU A 84 18.72 22.27 6.40
CA LEU A 84 20.00 21.89 5.80
C LEU A 84 21.00 23.03 6.02
N ARG A 85 22.09 22.75 6.74
CA ARG A 85 23.22 23.67 6.96
C ARG A 85 24.43 23.18 6.17
N SER A 86 25.53 23.92 6.24
CA SER A 86 26.76 23.59 5.49
C SER A 86 27.35 22.22 5.86
N ASP A 87 27.17 21.78 7.09
CA ASP A 87 27.81 20.60 7.70
C ASP A 87 26.82 19.68 8.47
N GLU A 88 25.56 20.08 8.60
CA GLU A 88 24.54 19.28 9.30
C GLU A 88 23.16 19.45 8.67
N ALA A 89 22.30 18.46 8.89
CA ALA A 89 20.89 18.54 8.55
C ALA A 89 20.03 18.05 9.72
N GLN A 90 18.95 18.77 10.02
CA GLN A 90 17.96 18.39 11.04
C GLN A 90 16.57 18.43 10.43
N MET A 91 15.82 17.33 10.57
CA MET A 91 14.44 17.25 10.11
C MET A 91 13.53 16.78 11.24
N ARG A 92 12.42 17.46 11.43
CA ARG A 92 11.38 17.02 12.37
C ARG A 92 10.49 15.98 11.70
N PHE A 93 10.09 14.97 12.48
CA PHE A 93 9.17 13.95 12.05
C PHE A 93 7.96 13.91 12.97
N LYS A 94 6.76 13.87 12.38
CA LYS A 94 5.52 13.62 13.10
C LYS A 94 5.11 12.17 12.90
N MET A 95 4.92 11.45 14.00
CA MET A 95 4.43 10.08 13.99
C MET A 95 2.92 10.07 14.15
N THR A 96 2.22 9.36 13.27
CA THR A 96 0.76 9.21 13.34
C THR A 96 0.40 7.75 13.15
N LEU A 97 -0.29 7.18 14.15
CA LEU A 97 -0.80 5.81 14.10
C LEU A 97 -2.26 5.82 13.66
N LEU A 98 -2.57 5.19 12.54
CA LEU A 98 -3.91 5.09 11.98
C LEU A 98 -4.40 3.65 12.09
N PRO A 99 -5.48 3.38 12.84
CA PRO A 99 -6.13 2.08 12.85
C PRO A 99 -6.90 1.88 11.54
N TYR A 100 -6.90 0.65 11.06
CA TYR A 100 -7.64 0.22 9.89
C TYR A 100 -8.38 -1.09 10.19
N LYS A 101 -9.70 -1.10 9.96
CA LYS A 101 -10.49 -2.32 10.05
C LYS A 101 -10.26 -3.16 8.80
N VAL A 102 -9.69 -4.34 9.00
CA VAL A 102 -9.30 -5.25 7.93
C VAL A 102 -10.51 -5.91 7.27
N GLU A 103 -10.52 -5.98 5.95
CA GLU A 103 -11.56 -6.60 5.14
C GLU A 103 -10.94 -7.64 4.20
N THR A 104 -10.98 -8.92 4.57
CA THR A 104 -10.36 -9.99 3.77
C THR A 104 -11.30 -10.69 2.79
N GLY A 105 -12.61 -10.44 2.88
CA GLY A 105 -13.63 -11.15 2.12
C GLY A 105 -13.55 -11.02 0.59
N TRP A 106 -12.89 -9.98 0.09
CA TRP A 106 -12.71 -9.74 -1.34
C TRP A 106 -11.57 -10.56 -1.96
N ILE A 107 -10.64 -11.10 -1.14
CA ILE A 107 -9.38 -11.68 -1.62
C ILE A 107 -9.61 -12.98 -2.37
N GLU A 108 -10.24 -13.98 -1.76
CA GLU A 108 -10.46 -15.29 -2.39
C GLU A 108 -11.27 -15.21 -3.67
N PRO A 109 -12.41 -14.47 -3.72
CA PRO A 109 -13.14 -14.29 -4.96
C PRO A 109 -12.30 -13.65 -6.07
N THR A 110 -11.39 -12.73 -5.71
CA THR A 110 -10.48 -12.10 -6.67
C THR A 110 -9.43 -13.08 -7.17
N LEU A 111 -8.85 -13.90 -6.29
CA LEU A 111 -7.88 -14.93 -6.68
C LEU A 111 -8.51 -15.96 -7.63
N TYR A 112 -9.75 -16.37 -7.40
CA TYR A 112 -10.45 -17.27 -8.34
C TYR A 112 -10.66 -16.61 -9.71
N LYS A 113 -11.07 -15.35 -9.76
CA LYS A 113 -11.19 -14.61 -11.03
C LYS A 113 -9.85 -14.51 -11.77
N ILE A 114 -8.76 -14.26 -11.06
CA ILE A 114 -7.42 -14.23 -11.64
C ILE A 114 -7.07 -15.63 -12.19
N GLN A 115 -7.33 -16.69 -11.43
CA GLN A 115 -7.08 -18.06 -11.88
C GLN A 115 -7.88 -18.39 -13.14
N ASP A 116 -9.14 -17.99 -13.22
CA ASP A 116 -9.98 -18.20 -14.39
C ASP A 116 -9.42 -17.47 -15.61
N ILE A 117 -9.04 -16.20 -15.47
CA ILE A 117 -8.40 -15.42 -16.54
C ILE A 117 -7.13 -16.10 -17.05
N LEU A 118 -6.28 -16.59 -16.15
CA LEU A 118 -5.03 -17.26 -16.50
C LEU A 118 -5.23 -18.63 -17.22
N ARG A 119 -6.41 -19.22 -17.10
CA ARG A 119 -6.78 -20.47 -17.78
C ARG A 119 -7.33 -20.28 -19.18
N TYR A 120 -7.76 -19.07 -19.53
CA TYR A 120 -8.26 -18.75 -20.86
C TYR A 120 -7.15 -18.30 -21.78
N ASP A 121 -7.21 -18.73 -23.04
CA ASP A 121 -6.24 -18.33 -24.10
C ASP A 121 -6.47 -16.88 -24.57
N ASN A 122 -7.56 -16.25 -24.13
CA ASN A 122 -7.91 -14.89 -24.52
C ASN A 122 -7.37 -13.86 -23.52
N VAL A 123 -6.63 -12.88 -24.04
CA VAL A 123 -6.21 -11.72 -23.22
C VAL A 123 -7.42 -10.86 -22.89
N PRO A 124 -7.66 -10.54 -21.61
CA PRO A 124 -8.77 -9.67 -21.23
C PRO A 124 -8.58 -8.26 -21.82
N ASN A 125 -9.71 -7.63 -22.17
CA ASN A 125 -9.70 -6.25 -22.61
C ASN A 125 -9.21 -5.31 -21.50
N HIS A 126 -8.51 -4.26 -21.91
CA HIS A 126 -8.17 -3.17 -21.00
C HIS A 126 -9.42 -2.46 -20.49
N SER A 127 -9.39 -2.01 -19.23
CA SER A 127 -10.44 -1.13 -18.73
C SER A 127 -10.41 0.21 -19.45
N SER A 128 -11.54 0.90 -19.50
CA SER A 128 -11.65 2.25 -20.10
C SER A 128 -10.73 3.31 -19.48
N SER A 129 -10.25 3.05 -18.27
CA SER A 129 -9.32 3.93 -17.53
C SER A 129 -7.88 3.42 -17.50
N CYS A 130 -7.54 2.42 -18.32
CA CYS A 130 -6.21 1.84 -18.35
C CYS A 130 -5.28 2.67 -19.24
N GLU A 131 -4.38 3.43 -18.65
CA GLU A 131 -3.39 4.26 -19.36
C GLU A 131 -2.48 3.42 -20.29
N TYR A 132 -2.12 2.20 -19.89
CA TYR A 132 -1.37 1.28 -20.74
C TYR A 132 -2.17 0.81 -21.96
N GLY A 133 -3.47 0.55 -21.78
CA GLY A 133 -4.36 0.18 -22.89
C GLY A 133 -4.51 1.32 -23.89
N GLU A 134 -4.65 2.54 -23.42
CA GLU A 134 -4.68 3.74 -24.24
C GLU A 134 -3.37 3.95 -25.00
N PHE A 135 -2.24 3.81 -24.32
CA PHE A 135 -0.92 3.89 -24.94
C PHE A 135 -0.75 2.86 -26.08
N LEU A 136 -1.05 1.58 -25.83
CA LEU A 136 -0.95 0.52 -26.84
C LEU A 136 -1.86 0.77 -28.03
N PHE A 137 -3.09 1.26 -27.79
CA PHE A 137 -4.02 1.63 -28.86
C PHE A 137 -3.51 2.78 -29.72
N ASN A 138 -2.89 3.79 -29.11
CA ASN A 138 -2.31 4.91 -29.82
C ASN A 138 -1.06 4.50 -30.62
N CYS A 139 -0.22 3.60 -30.09
CA CYS A 139 0.92 3.05 -30.83
C CYS A 139 0.46 2.28 -32.07
N SER A 140 -0.54 1.40 -31.95
CA SER A 140 -1.05 0.63 -33.09
C SER A 140 -1.67 1.51 -34.18
N LYS A 141 -2.29 2.64 -33.79
CA LYS A 141 -2.77 3.64 -34.76
C LYS A 141 -1.63 4.36 -35.50
N ALA A 142 -0.55 4.70 -34.79
CA ALA A 142 0.60 5.35 -35.41
C ALA A 142 1.26 4.45 -36.44
N GLU A 143 1.43 3.17 -36.14
CA GLU A 143 1.97 2.17 -37.09
C GLU A 143 1.08 1.98 -38.33
N MET A 144 -0.25 2.15 -38.23
CA MET A 144 -1.18 2.08 -39.37
C MET A 144 -1.14 3.33 -40.26
N LEU A 145 -0.56 4.43 -39.80
CA LEU A 145 -0.47 5.69 -40.57
C LEU A 145 0.85 5.83 -41.35
N GLU A 146 1.81 4.92 -41.18
CA GLU A 146 3.10 4.94 -41.83
C GLU A 146 3.17 4.05 -43.12
N PHE A 147 2.01 3.57 -43.64
CA PHE A 147 1.93 2.82 -44.90
C PHE A 147 0.95 3.42 -45.89
#